data_f97de3ca2dce858ce5b5bd01990ea59a
#
_entry.id   f97de3ca2dce858ce5b5bd01990ea59a
#
_cell.length_a   1.000
_cell.length_b   1.000
_cell.length_c   1.000
_cell.angle_alpha   90.00
_cell.angle_beta   90.00
_cell.angle_gamma   90.00
#
_symmetry.space_group_name_H-M   'P 1'
#
loop_
_entity.id
_entity.type
_entity.pdbx_description
1 polymer ?
#
loop_
_entity_poly.entity_id
_entity_poly.type
_entity_poly.pdbx_seq_one_letter_code
_entity_poly.pdbx_strand_id
1 'polypeptide(L)'
;GGICVLPQGSDYDAFFEDTMHAGHYENRRESVDIMIRSSRSVINDLLAMGVDFERKTDGSLDFTREGAHSRPRIAFHADITGKEITTKLLQAVRKLDNVQILEHVAMTDILTGERDGATVCTGVVAVSVDEDNSVRPADELANAAEDVHVGEPFKIHARHTLWATGGIGGVYDHSTNYPQLTGDACYIAQEHGIK
;
A
#
# COMPACT_ATOMS: atom_id res chain seq x y z
N GLY A 1 -12.50 6.84 6.55
CA GLY A 1 -12.10 6.37 5.22
C GLY A 1 -12.64 5.00 4.88
N GLY A 2 -12.61 4.64 3.59
CA GLY A 2 -13.10 3.37 3.11
C GLY A 2 -12.54 3.02 1.74
N ILE A 3 -13.10 2.00 1.11
CA ILE A 3 -12.70 1.54 -0.21
C ILE A 3 -13.87 1.63 -1.20
N CYS A 4 -13.64 2.31 -2.33
CA CYS A 4 -14.65 2.48 -3.37
C CYS A 4 -14.95 1.16 -4.07
N VAL A 5 -16.22 0.90 -4.31
CA VAL A 5 -16.67 -0.28 -5.05
C VAL A 5 -17.84 0.07 -5.94
N LEU A 6 -17.94 -0.58 -7.09
CA LEU A 6 -19.13 -0.50 -7.95
C LEU A 6 -20.26 -1.34 -7.33
N PRO A 7 -21.25 -0.74 -6.64
CA PRO A 7 -22.24 -1.51 -5.90
C PRO A 7 -23.13 -2.34 -6.83
N GLN A 8 -23.56 -1.71 -7.93
CA GLN A 8 -24.36 -2.36 -9.00
C GLN A 8 -24.02 -1.72 -10.35
N GLY A 9 -24.29 -2.42 -11.46
CA GLY A 9 -23.89 -2.01 -12.81
C GLY A 9 -24.36 -0.64 -13.26
N SER A 10 -25.44 -0.10 -12.69
CA SER A 10 -26.00 1.21 -13.03
C SER A 10 -25.22 2.42 -12.48
N ASP A 11 -24.19 2.21 -11.69
CA ASP A 11 -23.38 3.31 -11.11
C ASP A 11 -22.05 3.54 -11.84
N TYR A 12 -21.74 2.75 -12.87
CA TYR A 12 -20.45 2.82 -13.56
C TYR A 12 -20.14 4.21 -14.12
N ASP A 13 -21.07 4.79 -14.87
CA ASP A 13 -20.83 6.07 -15.54
C ASP A 13 -20.62 7.22 -14.53
N ALA A 14 -21.41 7.24 -13.45
CA ALA A 14 -21.24 8.22 -12.38
C ALA A 14 -19.93 8.00 -11.62
N PHE A 15 -19.53 6.76 -11.36
CA PHE A 15 -18.27 6.47 -10.70
C PHE A 15 -17.08 6.87 -11.57
N PHE A 16 -17.15 6.56 -12.87
CA PHE A 16 -16.12 6.94 -13.83
C PHE A 16 -15.95 8.45 -13.91
N GLU A 17 -17.06 9.19 -14.04
CA GLU A 17 -17.06 10.64 -14.14
C GLU A 17 -16.55 11.30 -12.84
N ASP A 18 -17.02 10.86 -11.67
CA ASP A 18 -16.54 11.33 -10.38
C ASP A 18 -15.01 11.17 -10.25
N THR A 19 -14.49 10.01 -10.67
CA THR A 19 -13.05 9.71 -10.61
C THR A 19 -12.25 10.60 -11.58
N MET A 20 -12.73 10.76 -12.82
CA MET A 20 -12.09 11.62 -13.80
C MET A 20 -12.09 13.08 -13.36
N HIS A 21 -13.19 13.56 -12.82
CA HIS A 21 -13.32 14.92 -12.30
C HIS A 21 -12.38 15.17 -11.12
N ALA A 22 -12.33 14.23 -10.16
CA ALA A 22 -11.43 14.33 -9.00
C ALA A 22 -9.95 14.40 -9.39
N GLY A 23 -9.57 13.75 -10.48
CA GLY A 23 -8.23 13.79 -11.05
C GLY A 23 -8.02 14.88 -12.10
N HIS A 24 -8.92 15.88 -12.17
CA HIS A 24 -8.86 16.98 -13.15
C HIS A 24 -8.76 16.50 -14.60
N TYR A 25 -9.30 15.31 -14.91
CA TYR A 25 -9.26 14.64 -16.22
C TYR A 25 -7.85 14.27 -16.72
N GLU A 26 -6.84 14.30 -15.85
CA GLU A 26 -5.48 13.85 -16.15
C GLU A 26 -5.28 12.35 -15.95
N ASN A 27 -6.27 11.66 -15.38
CA ASN A 27 -6.27 10.22 -15.19
C ASN A 27 -6.15 9.46 -16.52
N ARG A 28 -5.45 8.35 -16.51
CA ARG A 28 -5.53 7.37 -17.58
C ARG A 28 -6.90 6.70 -17.57
N ARG A 29 -7.73 6.97 -18.57
CA ARG A 29 -9.11 6.44 -18.68
C ARG A 29 -9.17 4.92 -18.59
N GLU A 30 -8.24 4.22 -19.24
CA GLU A 30 -8.13 2.76 -19.19
C GLU A 30 -7.88 2.25 -17.76
N SER A 31 -6.99 2.88 -17.01
CA SER A 31 -6.70 2.52 -15.61
C SER A 31 -7.93 2.73 -14.72
N VAL A 32 -8.68 3.81 -14.93
CA VAL A 32 -9.94 4.08 -14.22
C VAL A 32 -10.99 3.02 -14.55
N ASP A 33 -11.14 2.62 -15.82
CA ASP A 33 -12.06 1.56 -16.23
C ASP A 33 -11.73 0.23 -15.55
N ILE A 34 -10.46 -0.17 -15.58
CA ILE A 34 -9.98 -1.41 -14.93
C ILE A 34 -10.27 -1.36 -13.42
N MET A 35 -9.93 -0.27 -12.75
CA MET A 35 -10.16 -0.08 -11.32
C MET A 35 -11.65 -0.26 -10.97
N ILE A 36 -12.54 0.43 -11.68
CA ILE A 36 -13.98 0.37 -11.39
C ILE A 36 -14.53 -1.03 -11.64
N ARG A 37 -14.22 -1.65 -12.77
CA ARG A 37 -14.74 -2.98 -13.12
C ARG A 37 -14.26 -4.07 -12.19
N SER A 38 -12.99 -4.00 -11.75
CA SER A 38 -12.41 -4.99 -10.83
C SER A 38 -12.80 -4.77 -9.37
N SER A 39 -13.33 -3.60 -9.01
CA SER A 39 -13.57 -3.23 -7.60
C SER A 39 -14.45 -4.23 -6.84
N ARG A 40 -15.46 -4.81 -7.50
CA ARG A 40 -16.33 -5.81 -6.87
C ARG A 40 -15.62 -7.12 -6.57
N SER A 41 -14.78 -7.62 -7.51
CA SER A 41 -14.01 -8.83 -7.25
C SER A 41 -13.02 -8.61 -6.10
N VAL A 42 -12.37 -7.46 -6.04
CA VAL A 42 -11.47 -7.08 -4.94
C VAL A 42 -12.19 -7.10 -3.60
N ILE A 43 -13.40 -6.52 -3.50
CA ILE A 43 -14.20 -6.58 -2.27
C ILE A 43 -14.56 -8.02 -1.89
N ASN A 44 -14.93 -8.85 -2.86
CA ASN A 44 -15.24 -10.25 -2.58
C ASN A 44 -13.99 -11.02 -2.09
N ASP A 45 -12.83 -10.75 -2.65
CA ASP A 45 -11.58 -11.35 -2.19
C ASP A 45 -11.23 -10.91 -0.76
N LEU A 46 -11.42 -9.62 -0.42
CA LEU A 46 -11.24 -9.12 0.93
C LEU A 46 -12.20 -9.78 1.93
N LEU A 47 -13.47 -9.93 1.57
CA LEU A 47 -14.46 -10.65 2.37
C LEU A 47 -14.06 -12.12 2.58
N ALA A 48 -13.58 -12.79 1.53
CA ALA A 48 -13.09 -14.17 1.63
C ALA A 48 -11.87 -14.32 2.54
N MET A 49 -11.03 -13.27 2.64
CA MET A 49 -9.91 -13.19 3.58
C MET A 49 -10.31 -12.77 4.98
N GLY A 50 -11.63 -12.57 5.24
CA GLY A 50 -12.17 -12.28 6.55
C GLY A 50 -12.23 -10.80 6.93
N VAL A 51 -12.06 -9.88 5.96
CA VAL A 51 -12.30 -8.44 6.19
C VAL A 51 -13.78 -8.23 6.49
N ASP A 52 -14.06 -7.51 7.57
CA ASP A 52 -15.42 -7.22 8.02
C ASP A 52 -15.81 -5.79 7.62
N PHE A 53 -16.69 -5.68 6.63
CA PHE A 53 -17.29 -4.41 6.23
C PHE A 53 -18.67 -4.26 6.84
N GLU A 54 -19.08 -3.02 7.10
CA GLU A 54 -20.41 -2.71 7.62
C GLU A 54 -21.52 -3.29 6.73
N ARG A 55 -22.59 -3.74 7.38
CA ARG A 55 -23.72 -4.37 6.72
C ARG A 55 -25.04 -3.77 7.18
N LYS A 56 -25.98 -3.74 6.26
CA LYS A 56 -27.37 -3.40 6.55
C LYS A 56 -28.05 -4.51 7.32
N THR A 57 -29.24 -4.24 7.83
CA THR A 57 -30.07 -5.21 8.57
C THR A 57 -30.45 -6.44 7.75
N ASP A 58 -30.45 -6.34 6.42
CA ASP A 58 -30.71 -7.44 5.50
C ASP A 58 -29.45 -8.29 5.18
N GLY A 59 -28.29 -7.93 5.77
CA GLY A 59 -27.00 -8.60 5.57
C GLY A 59 -26.22 -8.15 4.33
N SER A 60 -26.77 -7.31 3.47
CA SER A 60 -26.04 -6.71 2.35
C SER A 60 -25.00 -5.69 2.86
N LEU A 61 -23.94 -5.44 2.07
CA LEU A 61 -22.95 -4.42 2.42
C LEU A 61 -23.61 -3.05 2.52
N ASP A 62 -23.25 -2.30 3.53
CA ASP A 62 -23.59 -0.90 3.63
C ASP A 62 -22.53 -0.03 2.95
N PHE A 63 -22.98 1.07 2.35
CA PHE A 63 -22.11 1.99 1.64
C PHE A 63 -22.34 3.42 2.10
N THR A 64 -21.26 4.11 2.39
CA THR A 64 -21.28 5.54 2.68
C THR A 64 -20.83 6.35 1.47
N ARG A 65 -21.08 7.66 1.53
CA ARG A 65 -20.59 8.64 0.56
C ARG A 65 -19.52 9.50 1.21
N GLU A 66 -18.37 9.59 0.57
CA GLU A 66 -17.30 10.51 0.95
C GLU A 66 -17.10 11.59 -0.12
N GLY A 67 -16.16 12.51 0.13
CA GLY A 67 -15.82 13.59 -0.80
C GLY A 67 -15.47 13.06 -2.20
N ALA A 68 -15.75 13.87 -3.22
CA ALA A 68 -15.59 13.55 -4.64
C ALA A 68 -16.51 12.44 -5.20
N HIS A 69 -17.38 11.84 -4.39
CA HIS A 69 -18.34 10.83 -4.84
C HIS A 69 -19.76 11.41 -4.91
N SER A 70 -20.43 11.26 -6.04
CA SER A 70 -21.83 11.68 -6.24
C SER A 70 -22.83 10.72 -5.59
N ARG A 71 -22.43 9.45 -5.34
CA ARG A 71 -23.30 8.39 -4.78
C ARG A 71 -22.59 7.61 -3.66
N PRO A 72 -23.35 6.96 -2.77
CA PRO A 72 -22.78 6.01 -1.80
C PRO A 72 -22.19 4.80 -2.52
N ARG A 73 -20.85 4.62 -2.40
CA ARG A 73 -20.12 3.47 -2.97
C ARG A 73 -18.86 3.10 -2.18
N ILE A 74 -18.74 3.62 -0.98
CA ILE A 74 -17.61 3.40 -0.10
C ILE A 74 -17.96 2.28 0.88
N ALA A 75 -17.35 1.12 0.75
CA ALA A 75 -17.36 0.08 1.76
C ALA A 75 -16.43 0.49 2.90
N PHE A 76 -16.84 0.32 4.14
CA PHE A 76 -16.14 0.82 5.30
C PHE A 76 -16.30 -0.13 6.50
N HIS A 77 -15.41 0.04 7.49
CA HIS A 77 -15.50 -0.60 8.81
C HIS A 77 -15.28 0.49 9.86
N ALA A 78 -16.33 0.97 10.49
CA ALA A 78 -16.30 2.13 11.37
C ALA A 78 -15.45 3.27 10.75
N ASP A 79 -14.49 3.81 11.50
CA ASP A 79 -13.50 4.79 11.03
C ASP A 79 -12.08 4.20 10.83
N ILE A 80 -11.96 2.87 10.87
CA ILE A 80 -10.69 2.13 10.87
C ILE A 80 -10.56 1.13 9.72
N THR A 81 -11.21 1.38 8.60
CA THR A 81 -11.26 0.47 7.43
C THR A 81 -9.86 -0.01 7.00
N GLY A 82 -8.89 0.90 6.90
CA GLY A 82 -7.52 0.55 6.54
C GLY A 82 -6.87 -0.42 7.53
N LYS A 83 -7.06 -0.20 8.83
CA LYS A 83 -6.57 -1.09 9.89
C LYS A 83 -7.22 -2.46 9.81
N GLU A 84 -8.53 -2.52 9.58
CA GLU A 84 -9.25 -3.78 9.42
C GLU A 84 -8.70 -4.59 8.25
N ILE A 85 -8.58 -3.97 7.07
CA ILE A 85 -8.05 -4.63 5.86
C ILE A 85 -6.63 -5.16 6.11
N THR A 86 -5.70 -4.31 6.56
CA THR A 86 -4.31 -4.72 6.77
C THR A 86 -4.16 -5.79 7.81
N THR A 87 -4.93 -5.73 8.91
CA THR A 87 -4.92 -6.75 9.97
C THR A 87 -5.36 -8.11 9.44
N LYS A 88 -6.46 -8.15 8.69
CA LYS A 88 -6.99 -9.42 8.16
C LYS A 88 -6.09 -10.01 7.07
N LEU A 89 -5.57 -9.18 6.18
CA LEU A 89 -4.62 -9.62 5.17
C LEU A 89 -3.34 -10.17 5.80
N LEU A 90 -2.78 -9.50 6.80
CA LEU A 90 -1.61 -9.99 7.52
C LEU A 90 -1.88 -11.32 8.23
N GLN A 91 -3.05 -11.45 8.88
CA GLN A 91 -3.47 -12.72 9.49
C GLN A 91 -3.62 -13.85 8.47
N ALA A 92 -4.12 -13.55 7.27
CA ALA A 92 -4.21 -14.52 6.18
C ALA A 92 -2.83 -14.95 5.67
N VAL A 93 -1.93 -14.00 5.46
CA VAL A 93 -0.56 -14.27 5.00
C VAL A 93 0.23 -15.09 6.02
N ARG A 94 0.10 -14.80 7.32
CA ARG A 94 0.78 -15.55 8.40
C ARG A 94 0.37 -17.02 8.52
N LYS A 95 -0.71 -17.42 7.85
CA LYS A 95 -1.16 -18.83 7.79
C LYS A 95 -0.54 -19.62 6.64
N LEU A 96 0.25 -18.97 5.78
CA LEU A 96 0.85 -19.59 4.60
C LEU A 96 2.25 -20.11 4.96
N ASP A 97 2.45 -21.42 4.90
CA ASP A 97 3.71 -22.08 5.25
C ASP A 97 4.87 -21.71 4.31
N ASN A 98 4.55 -21.22 3.10
CA ASN A 98 5.53 -20.83 2.09
C ASN A 98 5.86 -19.32 2.10
N VAL A 99 5.41 -18.58 3.09
CA VAL A 99 5.68 -17.15 3.24
C VAL A 99 6.51 -16.90 4.50
N GLN A 100 7.62 -16.21 4.33
CA GLN A 100 8.44 -15.70 5.43
C GLN A 100 8.28 -14.19 5.52
N ILE A 101 7.92 -13.70 6.71
CA ILE A 101 7.84 -12.27 7.03
C ILE A 101 9.06 -11.90 7.85
N LEU A 102 9.83 -10.93 7.37
CA LEU A 102 10.94 -10.34 8.09
C LEU A 102 10.51 -8.97 8.60
N GLU A 103 10.23 -8.88 9.90
CA GLU A 103 9.90 -7.63 10.56
C GLU A 103 11.18 -6.92 11.01
N HIS A 104 11.17 -5.60 11.16
CA HIS A 104 12.34 -4.79 11.53
C HIS A 104 13.54 -4.99 10.58
N VAL A 105 13.23 -5.06 9.27
CA VAL A 105 14.23 -5.18 8.21
C VAL A 105 13.99 -4.09 7.18
N ALA A 106 14.99 -3.24 6.98
CA ALA A 106 14.95 -2.18 5.99
C ALA A 106 15.73 -2.58 4.74
N MET A 107 15.12 -2.37 3.57
CA MET A 107 15.81 -2.48 2.27
C MET A 107 16.67 -1.23 2.08
N THR A 108 17.96 -1.42 1.82
CA THR A 108 18.91 -0.32 1.59
C THR A 108 19.37 -0.22 0.15
N ASP A 109 19.24 -1.30 -0.63
CA ASP A 109 19.64 -1.32 -2.04
C ASP A 109 19.01 -2.53 -2.76
N ILE A 110 19.19 -2.60 -4.08
CA ILE A 110 18.86 -3.77 -4.90
C ILE A 110 20.13 -4.51 -5.34
N LEU A 111 19.97 -5.81 -5.57
CA LEU A 111 20.98 -6.62 -6.25
C LEU A 111 20.66 -6.65 -7.75
N THR A 112 21.66 -6.35 -8.56
CA THR A 112 21.55 -6.43 -10.02
C THR A 112 22.41 -7.56 -10.58
N GLY A 113 22.07 -8.04 -11.75
CA GLY A 113 22.81 -9.04 -12.50
C GLY A 113 22.46 -8.94 -13.99
N GLU A 114 23.15 -9.71 -14.80
CA GLU A 114 22.92 -9.77 -16.25
C GLU A 114 22.08 -11.01 -16.61
N ARG A 115 21.07 -10.81 -17.46
CA ARG A 115 20.30 -11.91 -18.08
C ARG A 115 19.95 -11.53 -19.52
N ASP A 116 20.39 -12.35 -20.45
CA ASP A 116 20.13 -12.16 -21.90
C ASP A 116 20.58 -10.78 -22.41
N GLY A 117 21.70 -10.25 -21.88
CA GLY A 117 22.23 -8.94 -22.24
C GLY A 117 21.49 -7.73 -21.64
N ALA A 118 20.58 -7.97 -20.69
CA ALA A 118 19.87 -6.93 -19.97
C ALA A 118 20.18 -6.98 -18.48
N THR A 119 20.32 -5.81 -17.86
CA THR A 119 20.44 -5.70 -16.39
C THR A 119 19.08 -6.02 -15.76
N VAL A 120 19.06 -6.93 -14.81
CA VAL A 120 17.87 -7.38 -14.09
C VAL A 120 18.07 -7.29 -12.58
N CYS A 121 16.98 -7.06 -11.84
CA CYS A 121 17.00 -7.18 -10.40
C CYS A 121 17.07 -8.67 -10.00
N THR A 122 18.00 -9.01 -9.09
CA THR A 122 18.22 -10.37 -8.60
C THR A 122 17.98 -10.51 -7.10
N GLY A 123 17.48 -9.45 -6.46
CA GLY A 123 17.18 -9.41 -5.03
C GLY A 123 17.40 -8.04 -4.42
N VAL A 124 17.55 -8.01 -3.12
CA VAL A 124 17.75 -6.77 -2.35
C VAL A 124 18.90 -6.91 -1.36
N VAL A 125 19.48 -5.77 -0.97
CA VAL A 125 20.32 -5.62 0.20
C VAL A 125 19.45 -5.11 1.33
N ALA A 126 19.56 -5.69 2.50
CA ALA A 126 18.76 -5.34 3.66
C ALA A 126 19.62 -5.25 4.92
N VAL A 127 19.12 -4.52 5.89
CA VAL A 127 19.72 -4.41 7.23
C VAL A 127 18.63 -4.66 8.28
N SER A 128 19.00 -5.27 9.40
CA SER A 128 18.13 -5.30 10.57
C SER A 128 18.17 -3.94 11.26
N VAL A 129 17.02 -3.48 11.74
CA VAL A 129 16.87 -2.25 12.51
C VAL A 129 16.22 -2.60 13.84
N ASP A 130 16.60 -1.90 14.92
CA ASP A 130 16.06 -2.19 16.24
C ASP A 130 14.55 -1.94 16.34
N GLU A 131 13.87 -2.71 17.19
CA GLU A 131 12.42 -2.60 17.42
C GLU A 131 12.01 -1.21 17.93
N ASP A 132 12.91 -0.50 18.60
CA ASP A 132 12.66 0.81 19.22
C ASP A 132 12.57 1.97 18.20
N ASN A 133 12.75 1.68 16.92
CA ASN A 133 12.53 2.61 15.79
C ASN A 133 11.05 2.78 15.43
N SER A 134 10.14 2.28 16.26
CA SER A 134 8.71 2.44 16.11
C SER A 134 8.29 3.88 16.48
N VAL A 135 7.97 4.66 15.43
CA VAL A 135 7.13 5.88 15.49
C VAL A 135 7.53 6.86 16.60
N ARG A 136 8.68 7.51 16.47
CA ARG A 136 8.93 8.73 17.24
C ARG A 136 8.33 9.94 16.53
N PRO A 137 7.76 10.93 17.25
CA PRO A 137 7.37 12.21 16.69
C PRO A 137 8.51 12.88 15.92
N ALA A 138 8.21 13.67 14.89
CA ALA A 138 9.23 14.26 14.01
C ALA A 138 10.26 15.14 14.74
N ASP A 139 9.87 15.74 15.86
CA ASP A 139 10.72 16.52 16.75
C ASP A 139 11.70 15.66 17.57
N GLU A 140 11.39 14.40 17.83
CA GLU A 140 12.30 13.43 18.45
C GLU A 140 13.25 12.78 17.44
N LEU A 141 12.85 12.66 16.17
CA LEU A 141 13.67 12.10 15.09
C LEU A 141 14.89 12.94 14.77
N ALA A 142 14.81 14.26 14.89
CA ALA A 142 15.95 15.18 14.66
C ALA A 142 17.11 14.94 15.64
N ASN A 143 16.84 14.38 16.82
CA ASN A 143 17.82 14.08 17.86
C ASN A 143 18.15 12.58 17.99
N ALA A 144 17.42 11.71 17.28
CA ALA A 144 17.54 10.25 17.39
C ALA A 144 18.52 9.62 16.40
N ALA A 145 19.14 10.41 15.52
CA ALA A 145 20.06 9.89 14.49
C ALA A 145 21.34 9.24 15.06
N GLU A 146 21.62 9.42 16.35
CA GLU A 146 22.81 8.89 17.00
C GLU A 146 22.62 7.52 17.68
N ASP A 147 21.37 7.03 17.85
CA ASP A 147 21.07 5.81 18.64
C ASP A 147 20.42 4.66 17.84
N VAL A 148 20.30 4.78 16.50
CA VAL A 148 19.76 3.68 15.69
C VAL A 148 20.79 2.60 15.49
N HIS A 149 20.65 1.47 16.16
CA HIS A 149 21.48 0.30 15.90
C HIS A 149 21.06 -0.35 14.58
N VAL A 150 21.90 -0.22 13.57
CA VAL A 150 21.73 -0.86 12.25
C VAL A 150 22.65 -2.07 12.19
N GLY A 151 22.06 -3.25 11.95
CA GLY A 151 22.82 -4.49 11.79
C GLY A 151 23.67 -4.50 10.51
N GLU A 152 24.55 -5.49 10.42
CA GLU A 152 25.35 -5.68 9.22
C GLU A 152 24.47 -5.96 7.99
N PRO A 153 24.78 -5.39 6.82
CA PRO A 153 24.02 -5.62 5.59
C PRO A 153 24.05 -7.09 5.18
N PHE A 154 22.90 -7.61 4.79
CA PHE A 154 22.76 -8.96 4.24
C PHE A 154 21.98 -8.95 2.91
N LYS A 155 22.15 -10.02 2.14
CA LYS A 155 21.57 -10.13 0.80
C LYS A 155 20.41 -11.11 0.80
N ILE A 156 19.28 -10.71 0.20
CA ILE A 156 18.14 -11.58 -0.09
C ILE A 156 18.06 -11.75 -1.60
N HIS A 157 18.37 -12.95 -2.09
CA HIS A 157 18.28 -13.26 -3.52
C HIS A 157 16.86 -13.66 -3.89
N ALA A 158 16.32 -13.08 -4.97
CA ALA A 158 15.00 -13.36 -5.47
C ALA A 158 14.96 -13.37 -7.00
N ARG A 159 14.12 -14.24 -7.57
CA ARG A 159 13.85 -14.26 -9.01
C ARG A 159 13.01 -13.06 -9.45
N HIS A 160 12.11 -12.63 -8.58
CA HIS A 160 11.24 -11.47 -8.77
C HIS A 160 11.21 -10.66 -7.48
N THR A 161 11.28 -9.34 -7.61
CA THR A 161 11.18 -8.40 -6.50
C THR A 161 10.01 -7.47 -6.75
N LEU A 162 9.04 -7.43 -5.83
CA LEU A 162 7.93 -6.50 -5.87
C LEU A 162 8.14 -5.43 -4.80
N TRP A 163 8.17 -4.17 -5.22
CA TRP A 163 8.22 -3.04 -4.30
C TRP A 163 6.82 -2.56 -3.96
N ALA A 164 6.44 -2.68 -2.69
CA ALA A 164 5.21 -2.17 -2.13
C ALA A 164 5.52 -1.27 -0.91
N THR A 165 6.54 -0.42 -1.04
CA THR A 165 7.17 0.35 0.03
C THR A 165 6.40 1.60 0.43
N GLY A 166 5.24 1.85 -0.17
CA GLY A 166 4.46 3.07 0.07
C GLY A 166 5.05 4.30 -0.61
N GLY A 167 4.65 5.47 -0.15
CA GLY A 167 4.99 6.74 -0.77
C GLY A 167 6.06 7.54 -0.04
N ILE A 168 6.04 8.84 -0.25
CA ILE A 168 7.04 9.81 0.23
C ILE A 168 6.44 10.82 1.25
N GLY A 169 5.21 10.58 1.69
CA GLY A 169 4.49 11.55 2.54
C GLY A 169 5.14 11.85 3.88
N GLY A 170 6.00 10.95 4.39
CA GLY A 170 6.68 11.11 5.66
C GLY A 170 7.81 12.16 5.68
N VAL A 171 8.26 12.63 4.49
CA VAL A 171 9.32 13.67 4.40
C VAL A 171 8.77 15.11 4.49
N TYR A 172 7.45 15.28 4.56
CA TYR A 172 6.82 16.60 4.64
C TYR A 172 6.41 16.91 6.07
N ASP A 173 6.70 18.13 6.55
CA ASP A 173 6.38 18.60 7.90
C ASP A 173 4.89 18.56 8.22
N HIS A 174 4.03 18.79 7.21
CA HIS A 174 2.58 18.78 7.33
C HIS A 174 1.99 17.62 6.53
N SER A 175 2.01 16.43 7.11
CA SER A 175 1.50 15.22 6.48
C SER A 175 0.66 14.41 7.45
N THR A 176 -0.39 13.77 6.92
CA THR A 176 -1.18 12.76 7.64
C THR A 176 -0.66 11.33 7.40
N ASN A 177 0.41 11.18 6.62
CA ASN A 177 1.07 9.90 6.42
C ASN A 177 1.98 9.54 7.59
N TYR A 178 2.31 8.27 7.69
CA TYR A 178 3.28 7.80 8.67
C TYR A 178 4.68 8.35 8.36
N PRO A 179 5.46 8.75 9.38
CA PRO A 179 6.83 9.27 9.21
C PRO A 179 7.77 8.30 8.49
N GLN A 180 7.50 7.00 8.55
CA GLN A 180 8.30 5.95 7.90
C GLN A 180 8.15 5.92 6.37
N LEU A 181 7.22 6.68 5.80
CA LEU A 181 7.04 6.77 4.34
C LEU A 181 8.01 7.79 3.74
N THR A 182 9.28 7.46 3.74
CA THR A 182 10.41 8.34 3.40
C THR A 182 10.82 8.29 1.93
N GLY A 183 10.19 7.40 1.14
CA GLY A 183 10.43 7.32 -0.31
C GLY A 183 11.76 6.67 -0.69
N ASP A 184 12.37 5.88 0.19
CA ASP A 184 13.69 5.25 -0.02
C ASP A 184 13.76 4.45 -1.33
N ALA A 185 12.67 3.75 -1.69
CA ALA A 185 12.61 3.05 -2.97
C ALA A 185 12.69 3.98 -4.18
N CYS A 186 12.18 5.21 -4.08
CA CYS A 186 12.31 6.20 -5.15
C CYS A 186 13.77 6.64 -5.33
N TYR A 187 14.49 6.82 -4.22
CA TYR A 187 15.91 7.13 -4.24
C TYR A 187 16.72 5.99 -4.85
N ILE A 188 16.51 4.75 -4.39
CA ILE A 188 17.18 3.55 -4.92
C ILE A 188 16.88 3.38 -6.42
N ALA A 189 15.63 3.61 -6.84
CA ALA A 189 15.27 3.55 -8.26
C ALA A 189 16.06 4.56 -9.11
N GLN A 190 16.21 5.77 -8.61
CA GLN A 190 16.98 6.83 -9.28
C GLN A 190 18.45 6.47 -9.42
N GLU A 191 19.08 5.96 -8.36
CA GLU A 191 20.49 5.53 -8.36
C GLU A 191 20.75 4.42 -9.40
N HIS A 192 19.78 3.53 -9.60
CA HIS A 192 19.87 2.44 -10.57
C HIS A 192 19.29 2.78 -11.96
N GLY A 193 18.88 4.03 -12.21
CA GLY A 193 18.33 4.47 -13.49
C GLY A 193 16.99 3.82 -13.86
N ILE A 194 16.25 3.32 -12.89
CA ILE A 194 14.90 2.75 -13.07
C ILE A 194 13.92 3.90 -13.32
N LYS A 195 13.08 3.75 -14.36
CA LYS A 195 12.09 4.77 -14.77
C LYS A 195 10.68 4.41 -14.36
#